data_9cde8ddd8afe43ab17caa6e53a05ab8e
#
_entry.id   9cde8ddd8afe43ab17caa6e53a05ab8e
#
_cell.length_a   1.000
_cell.length_b   1.000
_cell.length_c   1.000
_cell.angle_alpha   90.00
_cell.angle_beta   90.00
_cell.angle_gamma   90.00
#
_symmetry.space_group_name_H-M   'P 1'
#
loop_
_entity.id
_entity.type
_entity.pdbx_description
1 polymer ?
#
loop_
_entity_poly.entity_id
_entity_poly.type
_entity_poly.pdbx_seq_one_letter_code
_entity_poly.pdbx_strand_id
1 'polypeptide(L)'
;GENSGLQIAPLNIGAKENGAQVGVLNIAGKEKSFQVGVMNVAGKTQGRQWGVLNICGTCEKTPIGLINIVGNGVWNINPCVNEIGALGASLHLGTAYLYTNIEYAGFFEKGSGFKDFEKYNEDGIGLGTQFGKYGSHFELEYTFLQVNRKYSEHNTSEAGFHHRGRLGYVYQLCKGIGLSVGATLNFTSLGYLDNLLLKPFGDYHDDFGNAKHKARWWPGFYAGFSLGKF
;
A
#
# COMPACT_ATOMS: atom_id res chain seq x y z
N GLY A 1 23.73 12.75 -24.17
CA GLY A 1 23.32 12.66 -25.56
C GLY A 1 21.84 12.40 -25.70
N GLU A 2 21.30 12.58 -26.88
CA GLU A 2 19.94 12.13 -27.26
C GLU A 2 20.06 10.75 -27.90
N ASN A 3 19.21 9.82 -27.49
CA ASN A 3 19.10 8.51 -28.11
C ASN A 3 17.67 8.33 -28.65
N SER A 4 17.51 7.87 -29.88
CA SER A 4 16.23 7.65 -30.53
C SER A 4 15.92 6.17 -30.79
N GLY A 5 16.82 5.29 -30.40
CA GLY A 5 16.72 3.83 -30.62
C GLY A 5 16.29 3.08 -29.36
N LEU A 6 16.35 1.75 -29.47
CA LEU A 6 16.16 0.83 -28.36
C LEU A 6 17.50 0.54 -27.68
N GLN A 7 17.60 0.77 -26.39
CA GLN A 7 18.73 0.36 -25.55
C GLN A 7 18.38 -0.92 -24.82
N ILE A 8 19.21 -1.96 -24.95
CA ILE A 8 19.07 -3.23 -24.23
C ILE A 8 20.39 -3.53 -23.54
N ALA A 9 20.45 -3.35 -22.23
CA ALA A 9 21.60 -3.62 -21.39
C ALA A 9 21.19 -3.79 -19.93
N PRO A 10 21.99 -4.44 -19.09
CA PRO A 10 21.72 -4.47 -17.65
C PRO A 10 21.60 -3.08 -17.03
N LEU A 11 22.38 -2.11 -17.54
CA LEU A 11 22.33 -0.70 -17.13
C LEU A 11 22.22 0.18 -18.38
N ASN A 12 21.14 0.95 -18.46
CA ASN A 12 20.89 1.95 -19.48
C ASN A 12 20.89 3.35 -18.85
N ILE A 13 21.68 4.27 -19.38
CA ILE A 13 21.75 5.65 -18.90
C ILE A 13 21.67 6.61 -20.09
N GLY A 14 20.75 7.56 -20.03
CA GLY A 14 20.59 8.60 -21.04
C GLY A 14 20.09 9.93 -20.49
N ALA A 15 20.51 11.04 -21.10
CA ALA A 15 20.02 12.36 -20.72
C ALA A 15 18.64 12.64 -21.33
N LYS A 16 18.45 12.26 -22.60
CA LYS A 16 17.18 12.37 -23.31
C LYS A 16 16.97 11.09 -24.13
N GLU A 17 15.91 10.37 -23.82
CA GLU A 17 15.53 9.14 -24.49
C GLU A 17 14.26 9.36 -25.29
N ASN A 18 14.37 9.36 -26.61
CA ASN A 18 13.23 9.35 -27.52
C ASN A 18 12.82 7.92 -27.88
N GLY A 19 13.67 6.94 -27.58
CA GLY A 19 13.46 5.50 -27.75
C GLY A 19 13.15 4.81 -26.44
N ALA A 20 13.31 3.49 -26.43
CA ALA A 20 12.99 2.65 -25.28
C ALA A 20 14.25 2.17 -24.55
N GLN A 21 14.14 1.93 -23.25
CA GLN A 21 15.16 1.30 -22.42
C GLN A 21 14.64 -0.01 -21.84
N VAL A 22 15.38 -1.10 -22.05
CA VAL A 22 15.08 -2.43 -21.49
C VAL A 22 16.32 -2.94 -20.76
N GLY A 23 16.19 -3.18 -19.45
CA GLY A 23 17.34 -3.59 -18.64
C GLY A 23 16.96 -3.86 -17.18
N VAL A 24 17.95 -4.05 -16.33
CA VAL A 24 17.73 -4.15 -14.88
C VAL A 24 17.55 -2.76 -14.29
N LEU A 25 18.43 -1.83 -14.63
CA LEU A 25 18.38 -0.43 -14.21
C LEU A 25 18.35 0.50 -15.42
N ASN A 26 17.29 1.28 -15.54
CA ASN A 26 17.12 2.27 -16.59
C ASN A 26 17.06 3.66 -15.97
N ILE A 27 17.91 4.58 -16.44
CA ILE A 27 17.99 5.96 -15.95
C ILE A 27 17.90 6.92 -17.14
N ALA A 28 16.95 7.85 -17.09
CA ALA A 28 16.79 8.90 -18.09
C ALA A 28 16.51 10.26 -17.45
N GLY A 29 17.09 11.33 -17.97
CA GLY A 29 16.70 12.69 -17.59
C GLY A 29 15.30 13.03 -18.14
N LYS A 30 15.08 12.76 -19.44
CA LYS A 30 13.77 12.86 -20.11
C LYS A 30 13.55 11.60 -20.94
N GLU A 31 12.39 10.99 -20.82
CA GLU A 31 12.03 9.77 -21.52
C GLU A 31 10.68 9.98 -22.23
N LYS A 32 10.58 9.62 -23.53
CA LYS A 32 9.38 9.80 -24.34
C LYS A 32 8.66 8.50 -24.67
N SER A 33 9.34 7.34 -24.63
CA SER A 33 8.78 6.07 -25.04
C SER A 33 8.43 5.19 -23.83
N PHE A 34 9.29 4.27 -23.45
CA PHE A 34 9.06 3.43 -22.28
C PHE A 34 10.37 2.92 -21.67
N GLN A 35 10.31 2.60 -20.38
CA GLN A 35 11.35 1.90 -19.64
C GLN A 35 10.77 0.60 -19.10
N VAL A 36 11.47 -0.52 -19.32
CA VAL A 36 11.13 -1.85 -18.78
C VAL A 36 12.35 -2.38 -18.03
N GLY A 37 12.17 -2.64 -16.73
CA GLY A 37 13.27 -3.11 -15.89
C GLY A 37 12.86 -3.43 -14.47
N VAL A 38 13.82 -3.80 -13.65
CA VAL A 38 13.57 -3.94 -12.20
C VAL A 38 13.42 -2.56 -11.59
N MET A 39 14.30 -1.62 -11.94
CA MET A 39 14.26 -0.24 -11.48
C MET A 39 14.31 0.73 -12.66
N ASN A 40 13.35 1.63 -12.72
CA ASN A 40 13.28 2.67 -13.73
C ASN A 40 13.28 4.04 -13.05
N VAL A 41 14.16 4.93 -13.50
CA VAL A 41 14.31 6.29 -12.98
C VAL A 41 14.23 7.29 -14.10
N ALA A 42 13.34 8.27 -14.01
CA ALA A 42 13.26 9.36 -14.96
C ALA A 42 13.01 10.71 -14.28
N GLY A 43 13.66 11.77 -14.73
CA GLY A 43 13.34 13.13 -14.30
C GLY A 43 11.96 13.53 -14.82
N LYS A 44 11.69 13.29 -16.11
CA LYS A 44 10.38 13.47 -16.74
C LYS A 44 10.13 12.32 -17.71
N THR A 45 8.96 11.68 -17.66
CA THR A 45 8.55 10.69 -18.63
C THR A 45 7.19 11.01 -19.26
N GLN A 46 7.15 10.92 -20.61
CA GLN A 46 5.94 10.97 -21.41
C GLN A 46 5.44 9.55 -21.74
N GLY A 47 6.35 8.58 -21.67
CA GLY A 47 6.08 7.17 -21.85
C GLY A 47 5.59 6.51 -20.58
N ARG A 48 5.78 5.20 -20.52
CA ARG A 48 5.35 4.40 -19.37
C ARG A 48 6.56 3.63 -18.80
N GLN A 49 6.64 3.59 -17.48
CA GLN A 49 7.62 2.76 -16.77
C GLN A 49 6.94 1.46 -16.31
N TRP A 50 7.57 0.33 -16.61
CA TRP A 50 7.16 -1.00 -16.13
C TRP A 50 8.31 -1.63 -15.36
N GLY A 51 8.11 -1.86 -14.07
CA GLY A 51 9.18 -2.39 -13.21
C GLY A 51 8.71 -2.71 -11.80
N VAL A 52 9.63 -3.19 -10.98
CA VAL A 52 9.37 -3.38 -9.56
C VAL A 52 9.33 -2.02 -8.85
N LEU A 53 10.33 -1.18 -9.14
CA LEU A 53 10.45 0.18 -8.61
C LEU A 53 10.50 1.18 -9.77
N ASN A 54 9.54 2.09 -9.81
CA ASN A 54 9.52 3.19 -10.77
C ASN A 54 9.60 4.52 -10.03
N ILE A 55 10.54 5.36 -10.43
CA ILE A 55 10.74 6.70 -9.87
C ILE A 55 10.67 7.72 -10.99
N CYS A 56 9.77 8.67 -10.91
CA CYS A 56 9.78 9.79 -11.83
C CYS A 56 9.43 11.12 -11.16
N GLY A 57 10.11 12.16 -11.55
CA GLY A 57 9.80 13.51 -11.09
C GLY A 57 8.47 14.00 -11.64
N THR A 58 8.22 13.79 -12.94
CA THR A 58 6.95 14.10 -13.61
C THR A 58 6.59 12.99 -14.58
N CYS A 59 5.54 12.25 -14.28
CA CYS A 59 5.00 11.22 -15.15
C CYS A 59 3.71 11.72 -15.85
N GLU A 60 3.66 11.62 -17.18
CA GLU A 60 2.45 11.89 -17.96
C GLU A 60 1.52 10.67 -18.03
N LYS A 61 2.09 9.47 -17.90
CA LYS A 61 1.35 8.21 -17.84
C LYS A 61 1.66 7.48 -16.53
N THR A 62 0.68 6.77 -16.02
CA THR A 62 0.82 5.97 -14.79
C THR A 62 1.88 4.90 -14.95
N PRO A 63 2.93 4.88 -14.12
CA PRO A 63 3.87 3.78 -14.06
C PRO A 63 3.19 2.53 -13.50
N ILE A 64 3.66 1.36 -13.93
CA ILE A 64 3.14 0.06 -13.49
C ILE A 64 4.27 -0.69 -12.77
N GLY A 65 4.12 -0.88 -11.47
CA GLY A 65 5.11 -1.53 -10.63
C GLY A 65 4.61 -1.75 -9.21
N LEU A 66 5.42 -2.48 -8.44
CA LEU A 66 5.11 -2.73 -7.03
C LEU A 66 5.24 -1.44 -6.19
N ILE A 67 6.26 -0.63 -6.48
CA ILE A 67 6.47 0.67 -5.82
C ILE A 67 6.64 1.73 -6.92
N ASN A 68 5.77 2.76 -6.88
CA ASN A 68 5.80 3.86 -7.81
C ASN A 68 5.96 5.18 -7.06
N ILE A 69 7.08 5.87 -7.21
CA ILE A 69 7.37 7.17 -6.61
C ILE A 69 7.22 8.24 -7.70
N VAL A 70 6.17 9.03 -7.62
CA VAL A 70 5.77 9.98 -8.66
C VAL A 70 5.68 11.39 -8.09
N GLY A 71 6.57 12.29 -8.49
CA GLY A 71 6.66 13.63 -7.93
C GLY A 71 5.42 14.50 -8.20
N ASN A 72 4.75 14.32 -9.36
CA ASN A 72 3.47 14.97 -9.67
C ASN A 72 2.25 14.10 -9.30
N GLY A 73 2.45 12.97 -8.63
CA GLY A 73 1.41 12.02 -8.26
C GLY A 73 0.90 12.16 -6.83
N VAL A 74 0.40 11.05 -6.30
CA VAL A 74 -0.10 10.89 -4.93
C VAL A 74 1.05 10.54 -4.00
N TRP A 75 1.13 11.24 -2.88
CA TRP A 75 1.90 10.82 -1.72
C TRP A 75 1.24 11.35 -0.46
N ASN A 76 0.80 10.47 0.40
CA ASN A 76 0.17 10.84 1.67
C ASN A 76 0.40 9.77 2.73
N ILE A 77 0.28 10.17 3.99
CA ILE A 77 0.29 9.30 5.15
C ILE A 77 -1.12 9.33 5.74
N ASN A 78 -1.67 8.16 6.01
CA ASN A 78 -3.04 7.99 6.46
C ASN A 78 -3.08 7.30 7.83
N PRO A 79 -2.91 8.04 8.94
CA PRO A 79 -3.17 7.49 10.26
C PRO A 79 -4.66 7.15 10.41
N CYS A 80 -4.95 5.95 10.88
CA CYS A 80 -6.32 5.46 11.00
C CYS A 80 -6.50 4.49 12.18
N VAL A 81 -7.76 4.33 12.57
CA VAL A 81 -8.22 3.30 13.48
C VAL A 81 -9.31 2.48 12.79
N ASN A 82 -9.33 1.19 13.03
CA ASN A 82 -10.34 0.29 12.47
C ASN A 82 -11.28 -0.29 13.54
N GLU A 83 -12.25 -1.09 13.13
CA GLU A 83 -13.29 -1.69 13.96
C GLU A 83 -12.76 -2.61 15.08
N ILE A 84 -11.60 -3.22 14.89
CA ILE A 84 -10.96 -4.08 15.91
C ILE A 84 -10.01 -3.29 16.83
N GLY A 85 -10.01 -1.96 16.71
CA GLY A 85 -9.18 -1.09 17.53
C GLY A 85 -7.69 -1.08 17.15
N ALA A 86 -7.33 -1.55 15.95
CA ALA A 86 -5.98 -1.38 15.46
C ALA A 86 -5.73 0.09 15.17
N LEU A 87 -4.64 0.60 15.71
CA LEU A 87 -4.13 1.94 15.41
C LEU A 87 -2.95 1.81 14.48
N GLY A 88 -3.04 2.41 13.33
CA GLY A 88 -2.02 2.28 12.30
C GLY A 88 -1.90 3.49 11.41
N ALA A 89 -1.03 3.34 10.42
CA ALA A 89 -0.89 4.30 9.35
C ALA A 89 -0.56 3.58 8.03
N SER A 90 -1.02 4.14 6.94
CA SER A 90 -0.60 3.73 5.61
C SER A 90 0.10 4.87 4.88
N LEU A 91 1.02 4.50 3.99
CA LEU A 91 1.73 5.39 3.08
C LEU A 91 1.30 5.08 1.66
N HIS A 92 0.71 6.05 0.97
CA HIS A 92 0.34 5.94 -0.44
C HIS A 92 1.38 6.62 -1.32
N LEU A 93 1.86 5.89 -2.34
CA LEU A 93 2.88 6.35 -3.28
C LEU A 93 2.50 5.96 -4.70
N GLY A 94 2.34 6.94 -5.61
CA GLY A 94 2.05 6.62 -7.01
C GLY A 94 1.27 7.70 -7.74
N THR A 95 0.29 7.29 -8.51
CA THR A 95 -0.67 8.18 -9.18
C THR A 95 -2.08 7.89 -8.68
N ALA A 96 -3.04 8.78 -8.95
CA ALA A 96 -4.45 8.54 -8.61
C ALA A 96 -5.00 7.23 -9.22
N TYR A 97 -4.54 6.85 -10.42
CA TYR A 97 -5.00 5.62 -11.09
C TYR A 97 -4.38 4.34 -10.56
N LEU A 98 -3.17 4.43 -9.99
CA LEU A 98 -2.48 3.31 -9.37
C LEU A 98 -1.45 3.85 -8.38
N TYR A 99 -1.64 3.53 -7.11
CA TYR A 99 -0.67 3.80 -6.06
C TYR A 99 -0.37 2.54 -5.26
N THR A 100 0.81 2.51 -4.67
CA THR A 100 1.23 1.51 -3.69
C THR A 100 0.75 1.96 -2.33
N ASN A 101 0.14 1.05 -1.58
CA ASN A 101 -0.21 1.22 -0.17
C ASN A 101 0.77 0.41 0.67
N ILE A 102 1.50 1.06 1.58
CA ILE A 102 2.35 0.40 2.58
C ILE A 102 1.71 0.66 3.93
N GLU A 103 1.30 -0.39 4.63
CA GLU A 103 0.50 -0.27 5.86
C GLU A 103 1.24 -0.89 7.05
N TYR A 104 1.13 -0.23 8.20
CA TYR A 104 1.55 -0.75 9.50
C TYR A 104 0.49 -0.42 10.53
N ALA A 105 0.11 -1.40 11.38
CA ALA A 105 -0.80 -1.19 12.49
C ALA A 105 -0.43 -2.08 13.68
N GLY A 106 -0.68 -1.56 14.88
CA GLY A 106 -0.59 -2.31 16.14
C GLY A 106 -1.98 -2.52 16.73
N PHE A 107 -2.13 -3.59 17.51
CA PHE A 107 -3.38 -3.96 18.16
C PHE A 107 -3.27 -3.91 19.68
N PHE A 108 -4.39 -3.63 20.34
CA PHE A 108 -4.50 -3.70 21.79
C PHE A 108 -4.98 -5.10 22.21
N GLU A 109 -4.23 -5.74 23.10
CA GLU A 109 -4.63 -7.00 23.69
C GLU A 109 -5.61 -6.76 24.85
N LYS A 110 -6.59 -7.66 25.02
CA LYS A 110 -7.56 -7.60 26.10
C LYS A 110 -6.86 -7.73 27.47
N GLY A 111 -7.04 -6.73 28.31
CA GLY A 111 -6.51 -6.72 29.69
C GLY A 111 -5.13 -6.11 29.89
N SER A 112 -4.42 -5.70 28.83
CA SER A 112 -3.04 -5.18 28.91
C SER A 112 -2.92 -3.65 28.82
N GLY A 113 -3.94 -2.96 28.31
CA GLY A 113 -3.88 -1.52 28.08
C GLY A 113 -2.80 -1.14 27.04
N PHE A 114 -2.26 0.08 27.16
CA PHE A 114 -1.23 0.59 26.22
C PHE A 114 0.14 -0.09 26.33
N LYS A 115 0.40 -0.88 27.38
CA LYS A 115 1.72 -1.48 27.62
C LYS A 115 2.09 -2.59 26.63
N ASP A 116 1.10 -3.25 26.03
CA ASP A 116 1.32 -4.36 25.09
C ASP A 116 0.86 -4.05 23.66
N PHE A 117 0.81 -2.76 23.30
CA PHE A 117 0.42 -2.31 21.96
C PHE A 117 1.26 -2.94 20.83
N GLU A 118 2.53 -3.26 21.10
CA GLU A 118 3.42 -3.87 20.10
C GLU A 118 3.38 -5.41 20.08
N LYS A 119 2.60 -6.06 20.95
CA LYS A 119 2.58 -7.51 21.02
C LYS A 119 1.98 -8.15 19.77
N TYR A 120 0.99 -7.48 19.18
CA TYR A 120 0.43 -7.82 17.89
C TYR A 120 0.58 -6.63 16.95
N ASN A 121 1.19 -6.87 15.81
CA ASN A 121 1.27 -5.88 14.74
C ASN A 121 0.98 -6.52 13.39
N GLU A 122 0.53 -5.73 12.47
CA GLU A 122 0.42 -6.08 11.06
C GLU A 122 1.21 -5.09 10.22
N ASP A 123 1.90 -5.59 9.22
CA ASP A 123 2.58 -4.79 8.21
C ASP A 123 2.36 -5.41 6.84
N GLY A 124 2.28 -4.58 5.82
CA GLY A 124 2.03 -5.10 4.50
C GLY A 124 2.08 -4.09 3.38
N ILE A 125 1.83 -4.61 2.22
CA ILE A 125 1.85 -3.86 0.97
C ILE A 125 0.61 -4.16 0.15
N GLY A 126 0.12 -3.15 -0.53
CA GLY A 126 -1.06 -3.25 -1.36
C GLY A 126 -1.02 -2.30 -2.55
N LEU A 127 -2.08 -2.34 -3.30
CA LEU A 127 -2.33 -1.45 -4.42
C LEU A 127 -3.68 -0.77 -4.25
N GLY A 128 -3.77 0.46 -4.71
CA GLY A 128 -5.00 1.23 -4.67
C GLY A 128 -5.19 2.14 -5.88
N THR A 129 -6.40 2.61 -6.03
CA THR A 129 -6.80 3.60 -7.03
C THR A 129 -7.70 4.65 -6.38
N GLN A 130 -7.61 5.87 -6.86
CA GLN A 130 -8.46 6.98 -6.43
C GLN A 130 -9.35 7.44 -7.59
N PHE A 131 -10.60 7.76 -7.30
CA PHE A 131 -11.55 8.31 -8.26
C PHE A 131 -12.45 9.36 -7.60
N GLY A 132 -12.57 10.50 -8.25
CA GLY A 132 -13.32 11.65 -7.71
C GLY A 132 -12.85 12.96 -8.32
N LYS A 133 -13.32 14.06 -7.75
CA LYS A 133 -12.96 15.41 -8.18
C LYS A 133 -12.28 16.17 -7.05
N TYR A 134 -11.14 16.78 -7.39
CA TYR A 134 -10.43 17.81 -6.60
C TYR A 134 -10.56 17.69 -5.07
N GLY A 135 -9.62 16.96 -4.49
CA GLY A 135 -9.43 16.89 -3.06
C GLY A 135 -10.32 15.88 -2.34
N SER A 136 -11.60 15.79 -2.66
CA SER A 136 -12.48 14.74 -2.12
C SER A 136 -12.63 13.62 -3.12
N HIS A 137 -12.31 12.39 -2.71
CA HIS A 137 -12.26 11.25 -3.63
C HIS A 137 -12.59 9.94 -2.91
N PHE A 138 -12.97 8.95 -3.70
CA PHE A 138 -13.07 7.57 -3.25
C PHE A 138 -11.72 6.86 -3.44
N GLU A 139 -11.45 5.91 -2.58
CA GLU A 139 -10.29 5.02 -2.65
C GLU A 139 -10.76 3.57 -2.69
N LEU A 140 -10.20 2.79 -3.60
CA LEU A 140 -10.37 1.35 -3.63
C LEU A 140 -8.98 0.72 -3.49
N GLU A 141 -8.80 -0.10 -2.46
CA GLU A 141 -7.50 -0.67 -2.11
C GLU A 141 -7.61 -2.16 -1.84
N TYR A 142 -6.53 -2.84 -2.11
CA TYR A 142 -6.30 -4.21 -1.64
C TYR A 142 -4.91 -4.27 -1.03
N THR A 143 -4.83 -4.76 0.22
CA THR A 143 -3.58 -4.89 0.97
C THR A 143 -3.39 -6.33 1.43
N PHE A 144 -2.20 -6.85 1.20
CA PHE A 144 -1.71 -8.09 1.76
C PHE A 144 -0.86 -7.75 2.98
N LEU A 145 -1.26 -8.27 4.14
CA LEU A 145 -0.68 -7.95 5.43
C LEU A 145 -0.09 -9.22 6.05
N GLN A 146 1.08 -9.09 6.64
CA GLN A 146 1.65 -10.08 7.53
C GLN A 146 1.32 -9.67 8.96
N VAL A 147 0.79 -10.61 9.74
CA VAL A 147 0.51 -10.40 11.16
C VAL A 147 1.58 -11.09 11.98
N ASN A 148 2.19 -10.34 12.89
CA ASN A 148 3.25 -10.82 13.75
C ASN A 148 2.77 -10.78 15.20
N ARG A 149 3.07 -11.87 15.95
CA ARG A 149 2.87 -11.95 17.40
C ARG A 149 4.22 -12.14 18.08
N LYS A 150 4.58 -11.21 18.95
CA LYS A 150 5.79 -11.33 19.77
C LYS A 150 5.46 -12.10 21.07
N TYR A 151 6.08 -13.24 21.29
CA TYR A 151 6.05 -13.94 22.58
C TYR A 151 7.23 -13.48 23.45
N SER A 152 6.94 -13.09 24.70
CA SER A 152 7.95 -12.46 25.58
C SER A 152 9.03 -13.42 26.10
N GLU A 153 8.89 -14.73 25.97
CA GLU A 153 9.80 -15.68 26.62
C GLU A 153 10.72 -16.50 25.69
N HIS A 154 10.46 -16.61 24.40
CA HIS A 154 11.28 -17.49 23.53
C HIS A 154 11.42 -17.02 22.08
N ASN A 155 11.37 -15.75 21.75
CA ASN A 155 11.66 -15.20 20.40
C ASN A 155 10.95 -15.93 19.22
N THR A 156 9.90 -16.69 19.49
CA THR A 156 9.08 -17.35 18.48
C THR A 156 7.97 -16.39 18.05
N SER A 157 8.07 -15.86 16.84
CA SER A 157 6.99 -15.10 16.21
C SER A 157 6.08 -16.07 15.47
N GLU A 158 4.82 -16.17 15.83
CA GLU A 158 3.81 -16.71 14.92
C GLU A 158 3.50 -15.64 13.88
N ALA A 159 3.79 -15.95 12.62
CA ALA A 159 3.42 -15.11 11.50
C ALA A 159 2.20 -15.70 10.80
N GLY A 160 1.30 -14.84 10.39
CA GLY A 160 0.18 -15.24 9.58
C GLY A 160 -0.19 -14.15 8.60
N PHE A 161 -1.15 -14.44 7.72
CA PHE A 161 -1.52 -13.53 6.65
C PHE A 161 -2.93 -13.00 6.84
N HIS A 162 -3.09 -11.72 6.52
CA HIS A 162 -4.34 -11.02 6.52
C HIS A 162 -4.51 -10.31 5.17
N HIS A 163 -5.64 -10.47 4.55
CA HIS A 163 -6.01 -9.81 3.31
C HIS A 163 -7.09 -8.79 3.61
N ARG A 164 -6.91 -7.57 3.17
CA ARG A 164 -7.85 -6.48 3.38
C ARG A 164 -8.22 -5.81 2.06
N GLY A 165 -9.51 -5.86 1.72
CA GLY A 165 -10.10 -4.97 0.72
C GLY A 165 -10.65 -3.74 1.44
N ARG A 166 -10.43 -2.54 0.90
CA ARG A 166 -10.89 -1.28 1.48
C ARG A 166 -11.61 -0.44 0.42
N LEU A 167 -12.78 0.07 0.77
CA LEU A 167 -13.48 1.10 0.01
C LEU A 167 -13.65 2.33 0.92
N GLY A 168 -12.95 3.38 0.59
CA GLY A 168 -12.88 4.59 1.38
C GLY A 168 -13.39 5.83 0.68
N TYR A 169 -13.67 6.85 1.46
CA TYR A 169 -13.92 8.20 1.02
C TYR A 169 -13.06 9.16 1.82
N VAL A 170 -12.31 10.00 1.11
CA VAL A 170 -11.50 11.08 1.69
C VAL A 170 -12.21 12.40 1.42
N TYR A 171 -12.59 13.11 2.48
CA TYR A 171 -13.10 14.47 2.41
C TYR A 171 -11.97 15.45 2.69
N GLN A 172 -11.61 16.25 1.71
CA GLN A 172 -10.57 17.26 1.88
C GLN A 172 -11.03 18.41 2.76
N LEU A 173 -10.40 18.57 3.92
CA LEU A 173 -10.67 19.68 4.84
C LEU A 173 -9.93 20.95 4.42
N CYS A 174 -8.66 20.82 4.02
CA CYS A 174 -7.83 21.86 3.47
C CYS A 174 -6.72 21.25 2.62
N LYS A 175 -5.87 22.09 2.00
CA LYS A 175 -4.75 21.59 1.17
C LYS A 175 -3.84 20.70 2.00
N GLY A 176 -3.75 19.44 1.61
CA GLY A 176 -2.88 18.45 2.24
C GLY A 176 -3.44 17.80 3.52
N ILE A 177 -4.70 18.08 3.90
CA ILE A 177 -5.36 17.43 5.04
C ILE A 177 -6.75 16.99 4.63
N GLY A 178 -7.04 15.70 4.78
CA GLY A 178 -8.34 15.09 4.56
C GLY A 178 -8.80 14.26 5.75
N LEU A 179 -10.10 14.06 5.84
CA LEU A 179 -10.73 13.09 6.74
C LEU A 179 -11.09 11.86 5.93
N SER A 180 -10.63 10.70 6.36
CA SER A 180 -10.88 9.42 5.67
C SER A 180 -11.81 8.54 6.49
N VAL A 181 -12.80 7.96 5.82
CA VAL A 181 -13.71 6.96 6.38
C VAL A 181 -14.00 5.91 5.32
N GLY A 182 -14.24 4.67 5.75
CA GLY A 182 -14.58 3.64 4.77
C GLY A 182 -14.95 2.30 5.38
N ALA A 183 -15.34 1.40 4.48
CA ALA A 183 -15.63 0.01 4.77
C ALA A 183 -14.43 -0.87 4.40
N THR A 184 -14.28 -1.96 5.13
CA THR A 184 -13.27 -2.99 4.87
C THR A 184 -13.92 -4.36 4.72
N LEU A 185 -13.30 -5.22 3.93
CA LEU A 185 -13.55 -6.65 3.91
C LEU A 185 -12.25 -7.35 4.24
N ASN A 186 -12.25 -8.06 5.34
CA ASN A 186 -11.07 -8.67 5.92
C ASN A 186 -11.14 -10.19 5.80
N PHE A 187 -9.98 -10.81 5.54
CA PHE A 187 -9.83 -12.26 5.50
C PHE A 187 -8.51 -12.66 6.14
N THR A 188 -8.54 -13.60 7.08
CA THR A 188 -7.34 -14.13 7.75
C THR A 188 -7.48 -15.61 8.06
N SER A 189 -6.36 -16.32 8.11
CA SER A 189 -6.29 -17.72 8.57
C SER A 189 -5.83 -17.85 10.03
N LEU A 190 -5.74 -16.74 10.77
CA LEU A 190 -5.16 -16.68 12.11
C LEU A 190 -6.19 -16.70 13.24
N GLY A 191 -5.85 -17.42 14.32
CA GLY A 191 -6.64 -17.46 15.54
C GLY A 191 -6.47 -16.29 16.51
N TYR A 192 -5.71 -15.25 16.14
CA TYR A 192 -5.37 -14.13 17.05
C TYR A 192 -6.56 -13.22 17.42
N LEU A 193 -7.60 -13.22 16.61
CA LEU A 193 -8.79 -12.36 16.80
C LEU A 193 -9.48 -12.56 18.16
N ASP A 194 -9.36 -13.75 18.75
CA ASP A 194 -9.97 -14.05 20.05
C ASP A 194 -9.31 -13.31 21.22
N ASN A 195 -8.06 -12.85 21.04
CA ASN A 195 -7.26 -12.17 22.06
C ASN A 195 -7.27 -10.64 21.93
N LEU A 196 -7.91 -10.09 20.90
CA LEU A 196 -7.98 -8.65 20.69
C LEU A 196 -8.94 -7.97 21.68
N LEU A 197 -8.67 -6.71 22.01
CA LEU A 197 -9.50 -5.88 22.87
C LEU A 197 -10.93 -5.74 22.31
N LEU A 198 -11.03 -5.47 21.02
CA LEU A 198 -12.30 -5.40 20.27
C LEU A 198 -12.38 -6.60 19.33
N LYS A 199 -13.53 -7.23 19.25
CA LYS A 199 -13.79 -8.35 18.35
C LYS A 199 -14.36 -7.84 17.03
N PRO A 200 -14.05 -8.51 15.91
CA PRO A 200 -14.66 -8.21 14.63
C PRO A 200 -16.19 -8.27 14.71
N PHE A 201 -16.84 -7.34 14.05
CA PHE A 201 -18.29 -7.37 13.88
C PHE A 201 -18.64 -8.41 12.79
N GLY A 202 -19.52 -9.38 13.14
CA GLY A 202 -19.94 -10.39 12.18
C GLY A 202 -18.82 -11.34 11.74
N ASP A 203 -18.00 -11.81 12.68
CA ASP A 203 -16.95 -12.79 12.42
C ASP A 203 -17.53 -14.10 11.88
N TYR A 204 -17.20 -14.44 10.64
CA TYR A 204 -17.69 -15.62 9.93
C TYR A 204 -16.57 -16.63 9.80
N HIS A 205 -16.84 -17.88 10.18
CA HIS A 205 -15.91 -18.99 10.09
C HIS A 205 -16.28 -19.89 8.90
N ASP A 206 -15.31 -20.17 8.04
CA ASP A 206 -15.40 -21.26 7.07
C ASP A 206 -14.46 -22.38 7.50
N ASP A 207 -15.02 -23.59 7.75
CA ASP A 207 -14.24 -24.78 8.06
C ASP A 207 -13.67 -25.39 6.77
N PHE A 208 -12.71 -24.75 6.15
CA PHE A 208 -11.93 -25.33 5.06
C PHE A 208 -10.78 -26.17 5.63
N GLY A 209 -11.01 -27.49 5.79
CA GLY A 209 -9.95 -28.45 6.13
C GLY A 209 -9.66 -28.60 7.62
N ASN A 210 -8.74 -29.50 7.96
CA ASN A 210 -8.39 -29.95 9.31
C ASN A 210 -8.31 -28.80 10.36
N ALA A 211 -8.84 -29.05 11.53
CA ALA A 211 -9.14 -28.17 12.66
C ALA A 211 -8.04 -27.16 13.14
N LYS A 212 -6.92 -27.05 12.47
CA LYS A 212 -5.81 -26.14 12.83
C LYS A 212 -5.81 -24.79 12.10
N HIS A 213 -6.53 -24.65 10.99
CA HIS A 213 -6.54 -23.42 10.21
C HIS A 213 -7.99 -23.04 9.87
N LYS A 214 -8.65 -22.33 10.78
CA LYS A 214 -9.96 -21.73 10.50
C LYS A 214 -9.75 -20.43 9.75
N ALA A 215 -10.18 -20.39 8.50
CA ALA A 215 -10.27 -19.13 7.77
C ALA A 215 -11.41 -18.30 8.35
N ARG A 216 -11.17 -17.02 8.59
CA ARG A 216 -12.15 -16.05 9.10
C ARG A 216 -12.25 -14.89 8.15
N TRP A 217 -13.46 -14.42 7.92
CA TRP A 217 -13.69 -13.17 7.20
C TRP A 217 -14.74 -12.33 7.93
N TRP A 218 -14.62 -11.02 7.82
CA TRP A 218 -15.57 -10.10 8.42
C TRP A 218 -15.59 -8.77 7.66
N PRO A 219 -16.77 -8.12 7.59
CA PRO A 219 -16.85 -6.73 7.20
C PRO A 219 -16.37 -5.84 8.35
N GLY A 220 -15.77 -4.72 8.02
CA GLY A 220 -15.28 -3.77 8.99
C GLY A 220 -15.42 -2.35 8.49
N PHE A 221 -14.90 -1.42 9.26
CA PHE A 221 -14.83 0.00 8.93
C PHE A 221 -13.55 0.62 9.47
N TYR A 222 -13.18 1.76 8.95
CA TYR A 222 -12.09 2.55 9.47
C TYR A 222 -12.41 4.04 9.41
N ALA A 223 -11.73 4.81 10.26
CA ALA A 223 -11.73 6.25 10.23
C ALA A 223 -10.33 6.79 10.51
N GLY A 224 -9.98 7.89 9.88
CA GLY A 224 -8.64 8.46 10.02
C GLY A 224 -8.47 9.79 9.31
N PHE A 225 -7.23 10.14 9.11
CA PHE A 225 -6.83 11.34 8.37
C PHE A 225 -5.99 10.94 7.16
N SER A 226 -6.02 11.78 6.13
CA SER A 226 -5.10 11.72 5.01
C SER A 226 -4.28 12.99 5.00
N LEU A 227 -2.94 12.84 5.10
CA LEU A 227 -1.98 13.93 5.25
C LEU A 227 -0.98 13.90 4.11
N GLY A 228 -1.01 14.88 3.21
CA GLY A 228 -0.08 14.94 2.08
C GLY A 228 -0.71 15.44 0.80
N LYS A 229 -0.32 14.83 -0.31
CA LYS A 229 -0.80 15.14 -1.65
C LYS A 229 -1.67 13.99 -2.17
N PHE A 230 -2.91 14.26 -2.42
CA PHE A 230 -3.89 13.34 -2.96
C PHE A 230 -4.71 13.98 -4.08
#